data_1bbbc3151b2e3acf4d7d0df6936e37ec
#
_entry.id   1bbbc3151b2e3acf4d7d0df6936e37ec
#
_cell.length_a   1.000
_cell.length_b   1.000
_cell.length_c   1.000
_cell.angle_alpha   90.00
_cell.angle_beta   90.00
_cell.angle_gamma   90.00
#
_symmetry.space_group_name_H-M   'P 1'
#
loop_
_entity.id
_entity.type
_entity.pdbx_description
1 polymer ?
#
loop_
_entity_poly.entity_id
_entity_poly.type
_entity_poly.pdbx_seq_one_letter_code
_entity_poly.pdbx_strand_id
1 'polypeptide(L)'
;MQNRSDRAEPILEGGWCLQGVGEAQKSIRMVLGDTELVRAYPGLVVGRHPALCHRVLDDLTISHRHCRFSVRDKRLYVEDLNSLNGTLVDGRDLLPFEPVPVTEGATISLGRLGLAVARVDGRDSR
;
A
#
# COMPACT_ATOMS: atom_id res chain seq x y z
N MET A 1 -7.32 -9.27 -30.04
CA MET A 1 -7.45 -8.98 -29.52
C MET A 1 -7.28 -8.55 -29.02
N GLN A 2 -7.18 -8.39 -28.85
CA GLN A 2 -7.22 -8.05 -28.26
C GLN A 2 -7.12 -7.67 -27.68
N ASN A 3 -7.08 -7.28 -27.68
CA ASN A 3 -7.11 -6.87 -26.93
C ASN A 3 -7.10 -6.49 -26.49
N ARG A 4 -6.95 -6.12 -26.56
CA ARG A 4 -7.16 -5.72 -25.93
C ARG A 4 -6.87 -5.47 -25.24
N SER A 5 -6.69 -5.28 -25.28
CA SER A 5 -6.64 -5.18 -24.48
C SER A 5 -6.21 -4.85 -23.80
N ASP A 6 -5.72 -4.61 -23.98
CA ASP A 6 -5.51 -4.42 -23.22
C ASP A 6 -5.50 -3.83 -22.58
N ARG A 7 -5.83 -3.59 -22.57
CA ARG A 7 -6.09 -3.03 -21.93
C ARG A 7 -6.09 -2.87 -20.82
N ALA A 8 -5.75 -2.52 -20.50
CA ALA A 8 -5.67 -2.35 -19.35
C ALA A 8 -6.76 -2.44 -18.60
N GLU A 9 -7.04 -3.03 -18.37
CA GLU A 9 -7.94 -3.20 -17.76
C GLU A 9 -7.86 -3.35 -16.58
N PRO A 10 -8.36 -2.92 -16.05
CA PRO A 10 -8.22 -2.67 -14.82
C PRO A 10 -8.32 -3.75 -14.09
N ILE A 11 -8.59 -3.88 -13.26
CA ILE A 11 -8.48 -4.67 -12.38
C ILE A 11 -9.38 -5.69 -12.52
N LEU A 12 -9.12 -6.66 -13.18
CA LEU A 12 -9.87 -7.83 -13.20
C LEU A 12 -9.59 -8.67 -11.99
N GLU A 13 -8.54 -8.41 -11.26
CA GLU A 13 -8.29 -9.15 -10.04
C GLU A 13 -8.55 -8.24 -8.87
N GLY A 14 -8.75 -8.80 -7.70
CA GLY A 14 -8.94 -8.04 -6.50
C GLY A 14 -7.66 -7.43 -5.99
N GLY A 15 -7.78 -6.62 -4.99
CA GLY A 15 -6.64 -5.97 -4.39
C GLY A 15 -7.04 -5.14 -3.20
N TRP A 16 -6.11 -4.29 -2.78
CA TRP A 16 -6.29 -3.41 -1.65
C TRP A 16 -6.09 -1.98 -2.13
N CYS A 17 -6.92 -1.08 -1.63
CA CYS A 17 -6.83 0.32 -1.96
C CYS A 17 -6.56 1.10 -0.69
N LEU A 18 -5.51 1.92 -0.71
CA LEU A 18 -5.17 2.77 0.40
C LEU A 18 -5.30 4.20 -0.10
N GLN A 19 -6.10 5.00 0.57
CA GLN A 19 -6.28 6.37 0.10
C GLN A 19 -6.42 7.35 1.24
N GLY A 20 -6.00 8.57 1.00
CA GLY A 20 -6.05 9.62 1.98
C GLY A 20 -5.76 10.96 1.34
N VAL A 21 -5.53 11.96 2.18
CA VAL A 21 -5.24 13.30 1.72
C VAL A 21 -3.90 13.72 2.30
N GLY A 22 -2.98 14.03 1.43
CA GLY A 22 -1.66 14.45 1.85
C GLY A 22 -1.57 15.96 1.98
N GLU A 23 -0.34 16.45 1.94
CA GLU A 23 -0.09 17.86 2.06
C GLU A 23 -0.71 18.63 0.91
N ALA A 24 -1.06 19.86 1.16
CA ALA A 24 -1.72 20.72 0.17
C ALA A 24 -3.05 20.12 -0.29
N GLN A 25 -3.70 19.34 0.56
CA GLN A 25 -5.00 18.74 0.26
C GLN A 25 -4.98 17.85 -0.98
N LYS A 26 -3.83 17.27 -1.29
CA LYS A 26 -3.70 16.45 -2.46
C LYS A 26 -4.19 15.03 -2.17
N SER A 27 -5.11 14.55 -2.97
CA SER A 27 -5.63 13.19 -2.82
C SER A 27 -4.57 12.17 -3.21
N ILE A 28 -4.44 11.14 -2.41
CA ILE A 28 -3.50 10.06 -2.67
C ILE A 28 -4.28 8.76 -2.68
N ARG A 29 -4.04 7.94 -3.69
CA ARG A 29 -4.69 6.66 -3.82
C ARG A 29 -3.66 5.65 -4.34
N MET A 30 -3.52 4.55 -3.62
CA MET A 30 -2.56 3.53 -3.97
C MET A 30 -3.26 2.19 -3.99
N VAL A 31 -3.11 1.45 -5.07
CA VAL A 31 -3.72 0.13 -5.21
C VAL A 31 -2.63 -0.94 -5.20
N LEU A 32 -2.84 -1.96 -4.41
CA LEU A 32 -1.93 -3.10 -4.31
C LEU A 32 -2.72 -4.31 -4.79
N GLY A 33 -2.41 -4.82 -5.97
CA GLY A 33 -3.15 -5.96 -6.54
C GLY A 33 -2.76 -7.26 -5.86
N ASP A 34 -3.70 -8.19 -5.77
CA ASP A 34 -3.44 -9.47 -5.10
C ASP A 34 -2.31 -10.24 -5.79
N THR A 35 -2.34 -10.34 -7.10
CA THR A 35 -1.29 -11.03 -7.84
C THR A 35 0.05 -10.31 -7.68
N GLU A 36 0.01 -9.00 -7.71
CA GLU A 36 1.20 -8.19 -7.56
C GLU A 36 1.86 -8.43 -6.20
N LEU A 37 1.05 -8.48 -5.14
CA LEU A 37 1.56 -8.73 -3.80
C LEU A 37 2.22 -10.10 -3.69
N VAL A 38 1.60 -11.10 -4.31
CA VAL A 38 2.17 -12.45 -4.28
C VAL A 38 3.47 -12.51 -5.06
N ARG A 39 3.51 -11.87 -6.23
CA ARG A 39 4.70 -11.91 -7.08
C ARG A 39 5.87 -11.10 -6.56
N ALA A 40 5.60 -10.12 -5.75
CA ALA A 40 6.65 -9.25 -5.24
C ALA A 40 7.23 -9.74 -3.92
N TYR A 41 7.23 -11.06 -3.70
CA TYR A 41 7.82 -11.61 -2.50
C TYR A 41 9.22 -11.03 -2.26
N PRO A 42 9.54 -10.56 -1.07
CA PRO A 42 8.76 -10.66 0.18
C PRO A 42 7.72 -9.55 0.37
N GLY A 43 7.45 -8.72 -0.61
CA GLY A 43 6.40 -7.75 -0.53
C GLY A 43 6.68 -6.51 -1.37
N LEU A 44 5.71 -5.60 -1.39
CA LEU A 44 5.81 -4.36 -2.12
C LEU A 44 6.33 -3.27 -1.20
N VAL A 45 7.43 -2.65 -1.58
CA VAL A 45 8.03 -1.57 -0.80
C VAL A 45 7.41 -0.24 -1.19
N VAL A 46 7.04 0.53 -0.20
CA VAL A 46 6.43 1.84 -0.37
C VAL A 46 7.32 2.87 0.30
N GLY A 47 7.55 3.98 -0.36
CA GLY A 47 8.36 5.04 0.19
C GLY A 47 8.49 6.20 -0.77
N ARG A 48 9.45 7.08 -0.52
CA ARG A 48 9.59 8.31 -1.27
C ARG A 48 10.56 8.21 -2.44
N HIS A 49 11.43 7.20 -2.44
CA HIS A 49 12.50 7.12 -3.45
C HIS A 49 12.09 6.22 -4.62
N PRO A 50 11.95 6.77 -5.83
CA PRO A 50 11.44 5.98 -6.95
C PRO A 50 12.33 4.80 -7.36
N ALA A 51 13.61 4.87 -7.12
CA ALA A 51 14.50 3.78 -7.48
C ALA A 51 14.49 2.64 -6.47
N LEU A 52 13.89 2.84 -5.28
CA LEU A 52 13.94 1.87 -4.21
C LEU A 52 12.58 1.30 -3.84
N CYS A 53 11.52 1.80 -4.46
CA CYS A 53 10.17 1.45 -4.06
C CYS A 53 9.33 0.99 -5.22
N HIS A 54 8.37 0.10 -4.94
CA HIS A 54 7.38 -0.33 -5.92
C HIS A 54 6.28 0.72 -6.04
N ARG A 55 6.01 1.44 -4.96
CA ARG A 55 5.05 2.54 -4.95
C ARG A 55 5.72 3.74 -4.35
N VAL A 56 5.54 4.89 -4.97
CA VAL A 56 6.20 6.10 -4.55
C VAL A 56 5.18 7.10 -4.05
N LEU A 57 5.39 7.60 -2.84
CA LEU A 57 4.53 8.62 -2.25
C LEU A 57 5.36 9.87 -2.05
N ASP A 58 4.90 10.98 -2.64
CA ASP A 58 5.64 12.22 -2.60
C ASP A 58 5.25 13.01 -1.37
N ASP A 59 5.82 12.66 -0.25
CA ASP A 59 5.54 13.30 1.03
C ASP A 59 6.83 13.32 1.82
N LEU A 60 7.23 14.49 2.28
CA LEU A 60 8.52 14.66 2.95
C LEU A 60 8.63 13.93 4.28
N THR A 61 7.51 13.54 4.88
CA THR A 61 7.54 12.82 6.15
C THR A 61 7.72 11.32 5.95
N ILE A 62 7.71 10.88 4.69
CA ILE A 62 7.86 9.47 4.35
C ILE A 62 9.32 9.20 4.01
N SER A 63 9.88 8.13 4.57
CA SER A 63 11.26 7.73 4.33
C SER A 63 11.44 7.19 2.91
N HIS A 64 12.68 7.15 2.43
CA HIS A 64 12.99 6.64 1.09
C HIS A 64 12.42 5.24 0.90
N ARG A 65 12.63 4.35 1.88
CA ARG A 65 11.96 3.06 1.94
C ARG A 65 11.26 3.06 3.27
N HIS A 66 9.95 3.16 3.28
CA HIS A 66 9.22 3.39 4.53
C HIS A 66 8.61 2.11 5.11
N CYS A 67 7.90 1.37 4.29
CA CYS A 67 7.24 0.16 4.76
C CYS A 67 7.12 -0.85 3.63
N ARG A 68 6.71 -2.06 3.99
CA ARG A 68 6.52 -3.13 3.02
C ARG A 68 5.16 -3.76 3.27
N PHE A 69 4.40 -3.95 2.20
CA PHE A 69 3.14 -4.67 2.26
C PHE A 69 3.34 -6.07 1.72
N SER A 70 2.79 -7.05 2.40
CA SER A 70 2.89 -8.44 1.96
C SER A 70 1.58 -9.16 2.22
N VAL A 71 1.42 -10.34 1.61
CA VAL A 71 0.22 -11.14 1.78
C VAL A 71 0.63 -12.52 2.26
N ARG A 72 -0.09 -13.03 3.25
CA ARG A 72 0.12 -14.35 3.77
C ARG A 72 -1.26 -14.92 4.09
N ASP A 73 -1.61 -16.06 3.53
CA ASP A 73 -2.93 -16.69 3.73
C ASP A 73 -4.05 -15.71 3.46
N LYS A 74 -3.93 -14.99 2.36
CA LYS A 74 -4.94 -14.02 1.92
C LYS A 74 -5.12 -12.82 2.84
N ARG A 75 -4.21 -12.64 3.79
CA ARG A 75 -4.25 -11.50 4.69
C ARG A 75 -3.16 -10.51 4.31
N LEU A 76 -3.49 -9.25 4.41
CA LEU A 76 -2.52 -8.19 4.16
C LEU A 76 -1.74 -7.91 5.44
N TYR A 77 -0.44 -7.72 5.29
CA TYR A 77 0.45 -7.34 6.38
C TYR A 77 1.24 -6.11 5.98
N VAL A 78 1.60 -5.32 6.96
CA VAL A 78 2.51 -4.20 6.74
C VAL A 78 3.62 -4.28 7.76
N GLU A 79 4.84 -3.94 7.33
CA GLU A 79 5.97 -3.85 8.27
C GLU A 79 6.70 -2.54 8.02
N ASP A 80 7.16 -1.92 9.10
CA ASP A 80 7.95 -0.70 9.02
C ASP A 80 9.37 -1.09 8.68
N LEU A 81 9.99 -0.41 7.73
CA LEU A 81 11.36 -0.70 7.32
C LEU A 81 12.35 0.23 8.01
N ASN A 82 12.13 0.46 9.29
CA ASN A 82 12.94 1.34 10.11
C ASN A 82 12.86 2.77 9.62
N SER A 83 11.63 3.22 9.37
CA SER A 83 11.39 4.56 8.86
C SER A 83 11.72 5.60 9.93
N LEU A 84 12.00 6.82 9.49
CA LEU A 84 12.35 7.89 10.42
C LEU A 84 11.14 8.32 11.26
N ASN A 85 10.00 8.47 10.65
CA ASN A 85 8.82 8.99 11.35
C ASN A 85 7.80 7.95 11.75
N GLY A 86 8.06 6.69 11.43
CA GLY A 86 7.24 5.58 11.88
C GLY A 86 6.08 5.21 10.99
N THR A 87 5.56 4.03 11.24
CA THR A 87 4.36 3.49 10.60
C THR A 87 3.40 3.12 11.72
N LEU A 88 2.15 3.55 11.60
CA LEU A 88 1.14 3.23 12.60
C LEU A 88 -0.01 2.49 11.95
N VAL A 89 -0.58 1.53 12.66
CA VAL A 89 -1.81 0.86 12.24
C VAL A 89 -2.85 1.13 13.31
N ASP A 90 -3.92 1.82 12.95
CA ASP A 90 -4.97 2.22 13.87
C ASP A 90 -4.40 2.92 15.11
N GLY A 91 -3.42 3.79 14.87
CA GLY A 91 -2.82 4.59 15.94
C GLY A 91 -1.74 3.89 16.75
N ARG A 92 -1.40 2.64 16.42
CA ARG A 92 -0.37 1.91 17.15
C ARG A 92 0.91 1.87 16.37
N ASP A 93 1.99 2.29 16.99
CA ASP A 93 3.31 2.30 16.39
C ASP A 93 3.81 0.90 16.13
N LEU A 94 4.33 0.64 14.97
CA LEU A 94 4.90 -0.66 14.65
C LEU A 94 6.37 -0.69 15.03
N LEU A 95 6.81 -1.84 15.52
CA LEU A 95 8.23 -2.07 15.69
C LEU A 95 8.84 -2.33 14.32
N PRO A 96 10.07 -1.86 14.06
CA PRO A 96 10.67 -2.09 12.75
C PRO A 96 10.81 -3.56 12.42
N PHE A 97 10.56 -3.89 11.16
CA PHE A 97 10.73 -5.22 10.61
C PHE A 97 9.83 -6.30 11.23
N GLU A 98 8.71 -5.89 11.79
CA GLU A 98 7.78 -6.83 12.38
C GLU A 98 6.45 -6.73 11.63
N PRO A 99 6.10 -7.67 10.77
CA PRO A 99 4.86 -7.60 10.01
C PRO A 99 3.63 -7.67 10.92
N VAL A 100 2.66 -6.84 10.63
CA VAL A 100 1.43 -6.75 11.42
C VAL A 100 0.25 -6.86 10.48
N PRO A 101 -0.78 -7.64 10.81
CA PRO A 101 -1.92 -7.77 9.91
C PRO A 101 -2.72 -6.49 9.81
N VAL A 102 -3.24 -6.25 8.62
CA VAL A 102 -4.05 -5.08 8.32
C VAL A 102 -5.38 -5.56 7.81
N THR A 103 -6.45 -5.09 8.40
CA THR A 103 -7.79 -5.48 7.95
C THR A 103 -8.45 -4.35 7.18
N GLU A 104 -9.47 -4.71 6.44
CA GLU A 104 -10.27 -3.72 5.76
C GLU A 104 -10.87 -2.76 6.79
N GLY A 105 -10.85 -1.49 6.51
CA GLY A 105 -11.32 -0.47 7.44
C GLY A 105 -10.24 0.10 8.34
N ALA A 106 -9.05 -0.47 8.31
CA ALA A 106 -7.95 0.04 9.13
C ALA A 106 -7.45 1.37 8.57
N THR A 107 -6.75 2.10 9.42
CA THR A 107 -6.03 3.30 8.98
C THR A 107 -4.54 3.04 9.18
N ILE A 108 -3.76 3.29 8.16
CA ILE A 108 -2.32 3.16 8.24
C ILE A 108 -1.72 4.56 8.10
N SER A 109 -0.84 4.92 9.00
CA SER A 109 -0.15 6.21 8.89
C SER A 109 1.32 5.96 8.56
N LEU A 110 1.79 6.62 7.51
CA LEU A 110 3.18 6.59 7.11
C LEU A 110 3.71 8.00 7.33
N GLY A 111 4.50 8.19 8.36
CA GLY A 111 4.86 9.53 8.74
C GLY A 111 3.59 10.29 9.11
N ARG A 112 3.33 11.40 8.43
CA ARG A 112 2.11 12.18 8.69
C ARG A 112 0.96 11.87 7.74
N LEU A 113 1.17 10.96 6.81
CA LEU A 113 0.14 10.64 5.83
C LEU A 113 -0.73 9.49 6.34
N GLY A 114 -2.01 9.77 6.54
CA GLY A 114 -2.96 8.75 6.96
C GLY A 114 -3.70 8.19 5.76
N LEU A 115 -3.78 6.88 5.69
CA LEU A 115 -4.40 6.17 4.57
C LEU A 115 -5.46 5.21 5.08
N ALA A 116 -6.66 5.29 4.52
CA ALA A 116 -7.73 4.34 4.84
C ALA A 116 -7.61 3.13 3.94
N VAL A 117 -7.79 1.96 4.51
CA VAL A 117 -7.62 0.69 3.81
C VAL A 117 -8.97 0.11 3.42
N ALA A 118 -9.11 -0.22 2.15
CA ALA A 118 -10.32 -0.85 1.65
C ALA A 118 -9.96 -2.01 0.75
N ARG A 119 -10.84 -2.98 0.69
CA ARG A 119 -10.67 -4.10 -0.21
C ARG A 119 -11.33 -3.76 -1.55
N VAL A 120 -10.67 -4.10 -2.63
CA VAL A 120 -11.21 -3.91 -3.97
C VAL A 120 -11.55 -5.28 -4.53
N ASP A 121 -12.79 -5.47 -4.95
CA ASP A 121 -13.19 -6.71 -5.56
C ASP A 121 -12.96 -6.59 -7.04
N GLY A 122 -12.18 -7.47 -7.56
CA GLY A 122 -11.82 -7.41 -8.95
C GLY A 122 -12.96 -7.51 -9.90
N ARG A 123 -14.10 -8.05 -9.46
CA ARG A 123 -15.19 -8.15 -10.33
C ARG A 123 -16.07 -6.97 -10.28
N ASP A 124 -15.87 -6.11 -9.43
CA ASP A 124 -16.70 -5.09 -9.19
C ASP A 124 -16.36 -3.88 -9.84
N SER A 125 -16.33 -3.79 -10.98
CA SER A 125 -15.94 -2.63 -11.57
C SER A 125 -17.07 -1.87 -12.01
N ARG A 126 -18.17 -2.10 -11.52
CA ARG A 126 -19.24 -1.41 -11.95
C ARG A 126 -19.60 -0.35 -11.20
#